data_f44989bddcd552bc873759f0b2bba509
#
_entry.id   f44989bddcd552bc873759f0b2bba509
#
_cell.length_a   1.000
_cell.length_b   1.000
_cell.length_c   1.000
_cell.angle_alpha   90.00
_cell.angle_beta   90.00
_cell.angle_gamma   90.00
#
_symmetry.space_group_name_H-M   'P 1'
#
loop_
_entity.id
_entity.type
_entity.pdbx_description
1 polymer ?
#
loop_
_entity_poly.entity_id
_entity_poly.type
_entity_poly.pdbx_seq_one_letter_code
_entity_poly.pdbx_strand_id
1 'polypeptide(L)'
;PHAEEFAFDPAEAKKWAPVDQYVGGVTHAILHLLYARFFTKVLHDIGMVDFEEPFTRLLNQGMVLMNGSAMSKSRGNLVRLSEQLDIHGVDAIRLTMAFAGPPEDDIDWADVSPAASAKFLARAWRIAKDVDSEPTADFAAGDKGVRKATHQFLVGFEEAIEAHKFNVGVAKAMELTNALRKAIDQGVGPKDIAVREGAEELAKALSLFAPYTSEDMWQLLGHEPAVALAGFGTVDQ
;
A
#
# COMPACT_ATOMS: atom_id res chain seq x y z
N PRO A 1 -21.57 -19.44 -1.95
CA PRO A 1 -22.80 -18.82 -2.48
C PRO A 1 -23.51 -19.67 -3.53
N HIS A 2 -22.93 -20.83 -3.94
CA HIS A 2 -23.50 -21.69 -4.97
C HIS A 2 -24.01 -23.03 -4.43
N ALA A 3 -24.06 -23.21 -3.10
CA ALA A 3 -24.69 -24.38 -2.50
C ALA A 3 -26.22 -24.28 -2.60
N GLU A 4 -26.88 -25.32 -3.13
CA GLU A 4 -28.33 -25.33 -3.33
C GLU A 4 -29.08 -26.03 -2.17
N GLU A 5 -28.45 -27.04 -1.56
CA GLU A 5 -29.10 -27.87 -0.51
C GLU A 5 -28.75 -27.45 0.91
N PHE A 6 -27.58 -26.81 1.11
CA PHE A 6 -27.07 -26.39 2.41
C PHE A 6 -26.68 -24.90 2.43
N ALA A 7 -26.48 -24.35 3.61
CA ALA A 7 -26.05 -22.97 3.78
C ALA A 7 -24.72 -22.67 3.05
N PHE A 8 -23.84 -23.66 2.99
CA PHE A 8 -22.56 -23.64 2.25
C PHE A 8 -22.01 -25.06 2.06
N ASP A 9 -21.11 -25.24 1.11
CA ASP A 9 -20.35 -26.48 0.91
C ASP A 9 -19.21 -26.54 1.94
N PRO A 10 -19.13 -27.56 2.81
CA PRO A 10 -18.05 -27.66 3.81
C PRO A 10 -16.65 -27.78 3.21
N ALA A 11 -16.50 -28.42 2.03
CA ALA A 11 -15.20 -28.53 1.35
C ALA A 11 -14.72 -27.19 0.79
N GLU A 12 -15.64 -26.37 0.27
CA GLU A 12 -15.35 -25.03 -0.18
C GLU A 12 -15.08 -24.11 1.03
N ALA A 13 -15.83 -24.24 2.13
CA ALA A 13 -15.59 -23.46 3.34
C ALA A 13 -14.16 -23.65 3.87
N LYS A 14 -13.62 -24.87 3.86
CA LYS A 14 -12.24 -25.17 4.28
C LYS A 14 -11.16 -24.48 3.45
N LYS A 15 -11.44 -24.15 2.19
CA LYS A 15 -10.49 -23.44 1.31
C LYS A 15 -10.42 -21.95 1.60
N TRP A 16 -11.53 -21.37 2.09
CA TRP A 16 -11.68 -19.93 2.23
C TRP A 16 -11.68 -19.43 3.67
N ALA A 17 -11.81 -20.34 4.64
CA ALA A 17 -11.90 -20.01 6.06
C ALA A 17 -11.07 -20.99 6.92
N PRO A 18 -10.54 -20.53 8.07
CA PRO A 18 -10.63 -19.16 8.58
C PRO A 18 -9.92 -18.16 7.67
N VAL A 19 -10.36 -16.91 7.67
CA VAL A 19 -9.76 -15.83 6.86
C VAL A 19 -8.37 -15.49 7.39
N ASP A 20 -7.37 -15.36 6.51
CA ASP A 20 -5.97 -15.15 6.90
C ASP A 20 -5.75 -13.80 7.57
N GLN A 21 -6.31 -12.74 7.01
CA GLN A 21 -6.17 -11.38 7.51
C GLN A 21 -7.50 -10.64 7.41
N TYR A 22 -7.97 -10.08 8.51
CA TYR A 22 -9.16 -9.24 8.56
C TYR A 22 -8.79 -7.82 8.99
N VAL A 23 -9.33 -6.83 8.28
CA VAL A 23 -9.06 -5.41 8.55
C VAL A 23 -10.38 -4.68 8.75
N GLY A 24 -10.52 -3.94 9.85
CA GLY A 24 -11.74 -3.20 10.13
C GLY A 24 -11.60 -2.28 11.34
N GLY A 25 -12.55 -1.33 11.47
CA GLY A 25 -12.55 -0.38 12.59
C GLY A 25 -12.83 -1.05 13.94
N VAL A 26 -12.21 -0.53 14.99
CA VAL A 26 -12.33 -1.07 16.37
C VAL A 26 -13.77 -1.07 16.88
N THR A 27 -14.65 -0.19 16.40
CA THR A 27 -16.07 -0.13 16.78
C THR A 27 -16.85 -1.39 16.42
N HIS A 28 -16.36 -2.21 15.48
CA HIS A 28 -16.94 -3.50 15.13
C HIS A 28 -16.72 -4.59 16.19
N ALA A 29 -15.87 -4.37 17.18
CA ALA A 29 -15.66 -5.33 18.29
C ALA A 29 -16.96 -5.72 19.00
N ILE A 30 -17.88 -4.77 19.17
CA ILE A 30 -19.18 -4.98 19.81
C ILE A 30 -20.35 -5.18 18.83
N LEU A 31 -20.07 -5.22 17.53
CA LEU A 31 -21.06 -5.39 16.46
C LEU A 31 -20.68 -6.58 15.59
N HIS A 32 -20.14 -6.32 14.39
CA HIS A 32 -19.84 -7.35 13.40
C HIS A 32 -18.90 -8.44 13.91
N LEU A 33 -17.80 -8.10 14.59
CA LEU A 33 -16.84 -9.09 15.09
C LEU A 33 -17.46 -10.00 16.15
N LEU A 34 -18.29 -9.45 17.03
CA LEU A 34 -19.02 -10.24 18.02
C LEU A 34 -19.92 -11.28 17.34
N TYR A 35 -20.70 -10.86 16.35
CA TYR A 35 -21.58 -11.77 15.63
C TYR A 35 -20.81 -12.78 14.78
N ALA A 36 -19.77 -12.37 14.07
CA ALA A 36 -18.96 -13.29 13.27
C ALA A 36 -18.37 -14.42 14.13
N ARG A 37 -17.80 -14.08 15.29
CA ARG A 37 -17.27 -15.07 16.26
C ARG A 37 -18.37 -15.96 16.83
N PHE A 38 -19.50 -15.39 17.21
CA PHE A 38 -20.62 -16.16 17.74
C PHE A 38 -21.12 -17.19 16.70
N PHE A 39 -21.37 -16.77 15.47
CA PHE A 39 -21.84 -17.69 14.43
C PHE A 39 -20.79 -18.75 14.09
N THR A 40 -19.51 -18.41 14.05
CA THR A 40 -18.45 -19.38 13.81
C THR A 40 -18.43 -20.46 14.89
N LYS A 41 -18.56 -20.10 16.17
CA LYS A 41 -18.64 -21.06 17.29
C LYS A 41 -19.86 -21.95 17.19
N VAL A 42 -21.03 -21.40 16.85
CA VAL A 42 -22.24 -22.21 16.62
C VAL A 42 -22.03 -23.21 15.48
N LEU A 43 -21.46 -22.76 14.36
CA LEU A 43 -21.19 -23.65 13.21
C LEU A 43 -20.17 -24.75 13.57
N HIS A 44 -19.18 -24.44 14.40
CA HIS A 44 -18.24 -25.41 14.93
C HIS A 44 -18.94 -26.43 15.85
N ASP A 45 -19.76 -25.97 16.81
CA ASP A 45 -20.46 -26.82 17.78
C ASP A 45 -21.42 -27.82 17.09
N ILE A 46 -22.02 -27.43 15.98
CA ILE A 46 -22.89 -28.32 15.18
C ILE A 46 -22.13 -29.12 14.09
N GLY A 47 -20.79 -29.03 14.07
CA GLY A 47 -19.93 -29.80 13.19
C GLY A 47 -19.89 -29.38 11.72
N MET A 48 -20.32 -28.15 11.40
CA MET A 48 -20.30 -27.65 10.02
C MET A 48 -18.95 -27.06 9.60
N VAL A 49 -18.12 -26.62 10.55
CA VAL A 49 -16.74 -26.15 10.33
C VAL A 49 -15.82 -26.77 11.38
N ASP A 50 -14.51 -26.79 11.12
CA ASP A 50 -13.51 -27.37 12.01
C ASP A 50 -12.62 -26.34 12.71
N PHE A 51 -13.01 -25.08 12.70
CA PHE A 51 -12.33 -23.96 13.35
C PHE A 51 -13.30 -23.18 14.24
N GLU A 52 -12.79 -22.57 15.33
CA GLU A 52 -13.59 -21.84 16.32
C GLU A 52 -13.58 -20.32 16.13
N GLU A 53 -12.56 -19.79 15.41
CA GLU A 53 -12.42 -18.35 15.19
C GLU A 53 -12.45 -18.03 13.68
N PRO A 54 -13.19 -16.99 13.25
CA PRO A 54 -13.38 -16.69 11.84
C PRO A 54 -12.14 -16.10 11.14
N PHE A 55 -11.21 -15.49 11.92
CA PHE A 55 -10.05 -14.77 11.41
C PHE A 55 -8.77 -15.23 12.10
N THR A 56 -7.71 -15.49 11.33
CA THR A 56 -6.41 -15.87 11.86
C THR A 56 -5.67 -14.65 12.43
N ARG A 57 -5.76 -13.51 11.75
CA ARG A 57 -5.19 -12.23 12.18
C ARG A 57 -6.21 -11.11 11.99
N LEU A 58 -6.23 -10.18 12.95
CA LEU A 58 -7.10 -9.01 12.95
C LEU A 58 -6.25 -7.75 13.08
N LEU A 59 -6.44 -6.80 12.16
CA LEU A 59 -5.92 -5.46 12.24
C LEU A 59 -7.09 -4.49 12.46
N ASN A 60 -7.13 -3.86 13.63
CA ASN A 60 -8.10 -2.81 13.92
C ASN A 60 -7.55 -1.46 13.47
N GLN A 61 -8.28 -0.79 12.58
CA GLN A 61 -7.95 0.56 12.14
C GLN A 61 -8.39 1.60 13.17
N GLY A 62 -7.57 2.64 13.33
CA GLY A 62 -7.93 3.87 14.04
C GLY A 62 -9.03 4.67 13.33
N MET A 63 -9.50 5.71 13.98
CA MET A 63 -10.54 6.61 13.47
C MET A 63 -9.93 7.74 12.66
N VAL A 64 -10.67 8.21 11.66
CA VAL A 64 -10.35 9.49 10.99
C VAL A 64 -11.13 10.59 11.68
N LEU A 65 -10.40 11.47 12.35
CA LEU A 65 -10.92 12.58 13.12
C LEU A 65 -10.88 13.89 12.33
N MET A 66 -11.52 14.91 12.85
CA MET A 66 -11.38 16.31 12.41
C MET A 66 -11.31 17.21 13.63
N ASN A 67 -10.16 17.85 13.84
CA ASN A 67 -9.85 18.67 15.03
C ASN A 67 -10.09 17.88 16.34
N GLY A 68 -9.52 16.67 16.43
CA GLY A 68 -9.60 15.80 17.60
C GLY A 68 -10.98 15.18 17.86
N SER A 69 -11.93 15.30 16.93
CA SER A 69 -13.28 14.80 17.12
C SER A 69 -13.74 13.92 15.97
N ALA A 70 -14.53 12.89 16.27
CA ALA A 70 -15.15 12.03 15.25
C ALA A 70 -16.00 12.86 14.28
N MET A 71 -15.83 12.62 12.99
CA MET A 71 -16.57 13.31 11.93
C MET A 71 -18.05 12.97 11.99
N SER A 72 -18.91 13.97 11.87
CA SER A 72 -20.36 13.79 11.85
C SER A 72 -21.05 14.89 11.02
N LYS A 73 -22.06 14.51 10.24
CA LYS A 73 -22.89 15.46 9.50
C LYS A 73 -23.57 16.47 10.43
N SER A 74 -24.06 16.02 11.60
CA SER A 74 -24.75 16.87 12.58
C SER A 74 -23.84 17.86 13.26
N ARG A 75 -22.54 17.59 13.34
CA ARG A 75 -21.52 18.50 13.92
C ARG A 75 -20.95 19.49 12.89
N GLY A 76 -21.22 19.27 11.60
CA GLY A 76 -20.68 20.12 10.53
C GLY A 76 -19.17 19.98 10.29
N ASN A 77 -18.51 18.98 10.87
CA ASN A 77 -17.08 18.72 10.73
C ASN A 77 -16.75 17.58 9.75
N LEU A 78 -17.71 17.20 8.92
CA LEU A 78 -17.54 16.11 7.95
C LEU A 78 -16.70 16.60 6.76
N VAL A 79 -15.61 15.90 6.48
CA VAL A 79 -14.84 16.03 5.23
C VAL A 79 -15.43 15.05 4.21
N ARG A 80 -15.87 15.55 3.07
CA ARG A 80 -16.45 14.71 2.01
C ARG A 80 -15.33 14.14 1.14
N LEU A 81 -15.26 12.83 1.06
CA LEU A 81 -14.24 12.14 0.26
C LEU A 81 -14.33 12.54 -1.22
N SER A 82 -15.54 12.67 -1.80
CA SER A 82 -15.72 13.06 -3.19
C SER A 82 -15.05 14.40 -3.52
N GLU A 83 -15.22 15.41 -2.66
CA GLU A 83 -14.60 16.73 -2.83
C GLU A 83 -13.06 16.64 -2.78
N GLN A 84 -12.52 15.80 -1.92
CA GLN A 84 -11.07 15.59 -1.81
C GLN A 84 -10.51 14.85 -3.03
N LEU A 85 -11.25 13.88 -3.55
CA LEU A 85 -10.88 13.16 -4.77
C LEU A 85 -10.89 14.08 -6.00
N ASP A 86 -11.88 14.96 -6.12
CA ASP A 86 -11.97 15.93 -7.22
C ASP A 86 -10.80 16.93 -7.22
N ILE A 87 -10.32 17.32 -6.02
CA ILE A 87 -9.23 18.30 -5.86
C ILE A 87 -7.85 17.66 -6.03
N HIS A 88 -7.63 16.48 -5.45
CA HIS A 88 -6.28 15.92 -5.27
C HIS A 88 -6.04 14.64 -6.08
N GLY A 89 -7.08 14.00 -6.58
CA GLY A 89 -7.01 12.69 -7.20
C GLY A 89 -6.92 11.53 -6.21
N VAL A 90 -7.28 10.33 -6.69
CA VAL A 90 -7.39 9.14 -5.84
C VAL A 90 -6.05 8.70 -5.26
N ASP A 91 -4.97 8.74 -6.04
CA ASP A 91 -3.64 8.29 -5.61
C ASP A 91 -3.09 9.16 -4.47
N ALA A 92 -3.28 10.49 -4.55
CA ALA A 92 -2.84 11.40 -3.50
C ALA A 92 -3.60 11.15 -2.18
N ILE A 93 -4.91 10.89 -2.24
CA ILE A 93 -5.71 10.57 -1.06
C ILE A 93 -5.30 9.23 -0.46
N ARG A 94 -5.15 8.18 -1.27
CA ARG A 94 -4.68 6.86 -0.81
C ARG A 94 -3.32 6.95 -0.12
N LEU A 95 -2.36 7.62 -0.77
CA LEU A 95 -1.02 7.82 -0.23
C LEU A 95 -1.05 8.61 1.08
N THR A 96 -1.89 9.65 1.17
CA THR A 96 -2.06 10.45 2.39
C THR A 96 -2.53 9.58 3.54
N MET A 97 -3.53 8.73 3.33
CA MET A 97 -4.04 7.82 4.36
C MET A 97 -2.98 6.82 4.82
N ALA A 98 -2.20 6.26 3.88
CA ALA A 98 -1.14 5.31 4.20
C ALA A 98 0.05 5.97 4.93
N PHE A 99 0.31 7.26 4.66
CA PHE A 99 1.46 8.00 5.23
C PHE A 99 1.14 8.66 6.56
N ALA A 100 -0.13 8.91 6.88
CA ALA A 100 -0.56 9.68 8.04
C ALA A 100 -0.09 9.09 9.39
N GLY A 101 0.03 7.77 9.48
CA GLY A 101 0.47 7.08 10.70
C GLY A 101 0.36 5.56 10.57
N PRO A 102 0.69 4.81 11.63
CA PRO A 102 0.36 3.39 11.72
C PRO A 102 -1.16 3.19 11.56
N PRO A 103 -1.59 2.09 10.93
CA PRO A 103 -3.02 1.88 10.65
C PRO A 103 -3.89 1.77 11.90
N GLU A 104 -3.32 1.42 13.05
CA GLU A 104 -4.01 1.29 14.34
C GLU A 104 -4.26 2.65 15.02
N ASP A 105 -3.53 3.68 14.65
CA ASP A 105 -3.62 5.00 15.27
C ASP A 105 -4.75 5.84 14.65
N ASP A 106 -5.33 6.70 15.46
CA ASP A 106 -6.26 7.71 14.96
C ASP A 106 -5.53 8.74 14.09
N ILE A 107 -6.17 9.13 13.00
CA ILE A 107 -5.65 10.15 12.06
C ILE A 107 -6.51 11.40 12.18
N ASP A 108 -5.92 12.56 12.51
CA ASP A 108 -6.64 13.82 12.38
C ASP A 108 -6.47 14.38 10.97
N TRP A 109 -7.60 14.54 10.26
CA TRP A 109 -7.60 15.06 8.89
C TRP A 109 -7.03 16.49 8.80
N ALA A 110 -7.12 17.25 9.88
CA ALA A 110 -6.55 18.62 9.94
C ALA A 110 -5.01 18.62 9.86
N ASP A 111 -4.36 17.51 10.25
CA ASP A 111 -2.90 17.41 10.31
C ASP A 111 -2.28 16.81 9.03
N VAL A 112 -3.11 16.26 8.12
CA VAL A 112 -2.61 15.63 6.89
C VAL A 112 -2.70 16.57 5.68
N SER A 113 -1.87 16.32 4.67
CA SER A 113 -1.81 17.17 3.47
C SER A 113 -1.84 16.35 2.17
N PRO A 114 -3.03 16.12 1.59
CA PRO A 114 -3.14 15.49 0.27
C PRO A 114 -2.36 16.23 -0.84
N ALA A 115 -2.25 17.55 -0.74
CA ALA A 115 -1.44 18.34 -1.65
C ALA A 115 0.07 18.01 -1.56
N ALA A 116 0.58 17.69 -0.38
CA ALA A 116 1.96 17.24 -0.21
C ALA A 116 2.19 15.85 -0.83
N SER A 117 1.23 14.93 -0.66
CA SER A 117 1.24 13.62 -1.31
C SER A 117 1.22 13.74 -2.83
N ALA A 118 0.37 14.60 -3.40
CA ALA A 118 0.35 14.86 -4.85
C ALA A 118 1.69 15.41 -5.35
N LYS A 119 2.33 16.32 -4.62
CA LYS A 119 3.67 16.83 -4.96
C LYS A 119 4.74 15.74 -4.91
N PHE A 120 4.67 14.84 -3.95
CA PHE A 120 5.59 13.70 -3.87
C PHE A 120 5.38 12.77 -5.08
N LEU A 121 4.14 12.37 -5.39
CA LEU A 121 3.84 11.54 -6.55
C LEU A 121 4.34 12.14 -7.86
N ALA A 122 4.15 13.45 -8.05
CA ALA A 122 4.68 14.16 -9.22
C ALA A 122 6.22 14.14 -9.29
N ARG A 123 6.90 14.14 -8.14
CA ARG A 123 8.37 14.00 -8.11
C ARG A 123 8.82 12.58 -8.47
N ALA A 124 8.14 11.56 -7.93
CA ALA A 124 8.40 10.16 -8.25
C ALA A 124 8.15 9.89 -9.73
N TRP A 125 7.04 10.36 -10.27
CA TRP A 125 6.72 10.25 -11.68
C TRP A 125 7.80 10.87 -12.60
N ARG A 126 8.36 12.03 -12.22
CA ARG A 126 9.47 12.64 -12.97
C ARG A 126 10.73 11.79 -12.98
N ILE A 127 11.00 10.98 -11.97
CA ILE A 127 12.13 10.04 -12.01
C ILE A 127 11.94 9.08 -13.18
N ALA A 128 10.77 8.42 -13.31
CA ALA A 128 10.52 7.51 -14.42
C ALA A 128 10.59 8.19 -15.79
N LYS A 129 10.07 9.42 -15.88
CA LYS A 129 10.13 10.22 -17.12
C LYS A 129 11.54 10.61 -17.53
N ASP A 130 12.42 10.86 -16.58
CA ASP A 130 13.79 11.34 -16.83
C ASP A 130 14.79 10.20 -17.11
N VAL A 131 14.44 8.93 -16.81
CA VAL A 131 15.25 7.75 -17.15
C VAL A 131 15.44 7.67 -18.65
N ASP A 132 16.70 7.66 -19.12
CA ASP A 132 17.11 7.67 -20.52
C ASP A 132 18.05 6.48 -20.86
N SER A 133 17.88 5.36 -20.17
CA SER A 133 18.53 4.08 -20.48
C SER A 133 17.52 3.11 -21.09
N GLU A 134 17.99 2.17 -21.92
CA GLU A 134 17.15 1.13 -22.48
C GLU A 134 16.70 0.13 -21.39
N PRO A 135 15.52 -0.49 -21.51
CA PRO A 135 15.09 -1.56 -20.64
C PRO A 135 16.11 -2.71 -20.58
N THR A 136 16.42 -3.17 -19.38
CA THR A 136 17.34 -4.29 -19.15
C THR A 136 16.90 -5.08 -17.93
N ALA A 137 17.29 -6.37 -17.89
CA ALA A 137 17.16 -7.20 -16.70
C ALA A 137 18.49 -7.36 -15.93
N ASP A 138 19.59 -6.83 -16.47
CA ASP A 138 20.92 -6.87 -15.84
C ASP A 138 21.36 -5.47 -15.47
N PHE A 139 21.41 -5.21 -14.17
CA PHE A 139 21.80 -3.93 -13.58
C PHE A 139 23.23 -3.95 -12.98
N ALA A 140 23.96 -5.07 -13.13
CA ALA A 140 25.24 -5.26 -12.45
C ALA A 140 26.32 -4.22 -12.82
N ALA A 141 26.25 -3.67 -14.04
CA ALA A 141 27.19 -2.64 -14.50
C ALA A 141 26.82 -1.22 -14.07
N GLY A 142 25.67 -1.01 -13.41
CA GLY A 142 25.23 0.29 -12.92
C GLY A 142 26.02 0.80 -11.72
N ASP A 143 25.81 2.08 -11.39
CA ASP A 143 26.48 2.71 -10.24
C ASP A 143 26.21 1.98 -8.93
N LYS A 144 27.26 1.58 -8.24
CA LYS A 144 27.17 0.81 -7.01
C LYS A 144 26.51 1.57 -5.86
N GLY A 145 26.64 2.88 -5.82
CA GLY A 145 26.04 3.72 -4.78
C GLY A 145 24.53 3.81 -4.95
N VAL A 146 24.08 3.99 -6.18
CA VAL A 146 22.64 4.00 -6.52
C VAL A 146 22.02 2.63 -6.31
N ARG A 147 22.66 1.56 -6.77
CA ARG A 147 22.21 0.18 -6.51
C ARG A 147 22.11 -0.12 -5.02
N LYS A 148 23.14 0.25 -4.25
CA LYS A 148 23.10 0.08 -2.79
C LYS A 148 21.90 0.78 -2.16
N ALA A 149 21.58 2.01 -2.58
CA ALA A 149 20.43 2.73 -2.07
C ALA A 149 19.10 2.03 -2.45
N THR A 150 19.01 1.50 -3.67
CA THR A 150 17.84 0.73 -4.15
C THR A 150 17.66 -0.56 -3.34
N HIS A 151 18.71 -1.33 -3.13
CA HIS A 151 18.61 -2.60 -2.38
C HIS A 151 18.38 -2.38 -0.88
N GLN A 152 18.93 -1.33 -0.28
CA GLN A 152 18.59 -0.93 1.09
C GLN A 152 17.13 -0.49 1.21
N PHE A 153 16.61 0.19 0.20
CA PHE A 153 15.20 0.52 0.12
C PHE A 153 14.34 -0.75 0.07
N LEU A 154 14.64 -1.72 -0.81
CA LEU A 154 13.86 -2.96 -0.94
C LEU A 154 13.73 -3.70 0.39
N VAL A 155 14.85 -3.91 1.11
CA VAL A 155 14.83 -4.56 2.43
C VAL A 155 13.95 -3.81 3.41
N GLY A 156 14.17 -2.51 3.58
CA GLY A 156 13.41 -1.73 4.57
C GLY A 156 11.95 -1.51 4.18
N PHE A 157 11.64 -1.54 2.88
CA PHE A 157 10.27 -1.45 2.38
C PHE A 157 9.51 -2.75 2.64
N GLU A 158 10.08 -3.91 2.29
CA GLU A 158 9.48 -5.23 2.55
C GLU A 158 9.19 -5.42 4.04
N GLU A 159 10.19 -5.16 4.91
CA GLU A 159 10.00 -5.22 6.37
C GLU A 159 8.86 -4.32 6.87
N ALA A 160 8.75 -3.12 6.31
CA ALA A 160 7.69 -2.17 6.69
C ALA A 160 6.30 -2.65 6.26
N ILE A 161 6.17 -3.20 5.04
CA ILE A 161 4.89 -3.69 4.50
C ILE A 161 4.44 -4.93 5.27
N GLU A 162 5.32 -5.91 5.49
CA GLU A 162 5.02 -7.13 6.26
C GLU A 162 4.59 -6.81 7.70
N ALA A 163 5.18 -5.78 8.30
CA ALA A 163 4.81 -5.30 9.62
C ALA A 163 3.58 -4.37 9.64
N HIS A 164 2.91 -4.14 8.51
CA HIS A 164 1.81 -3.17 8.35
C HIS A 164 2.18 -1.71 8.70
N LYS A 165 3.47 -1.37 8.69
CA LYS A 165 3.98 0.00 8.91
C LYS A 165 4.00 0.79 7.61
N PHE A 166 2.84 1.02 7.03
CA PHE A 166 2.70 1.63 5.70
C PHE A 166 3.31 3.03 5.61
N ASN A 167 3.20 3.82 6.68
CA ASN A 167 3.84 5.14 6.78
C ASN A 167 5.36 5.08 6.67
N VAL A 168 5.98 4.04 7.23
CA VAL A 168 7.43 3.79 7.09
C VAL A 168 7.77 3.39 5.65
N GLY A 169 6.95 2.52 5.02
CA GLY A 169 7.10 2.15 3.61
C GLY A 169 7.06 3.38 2.69
N VAL A 170 6.10 4.28 2.90
CA VAL A 170 6.02 5.55 2.15
C VAL A 170 7.25 6.43 2.40
N ALA A 171 7.73 6.54 3.64
CA ALA A 171 8.94 7.29 3.96
C ALA A 171 10.16 6.71 3.22
N LYS A 172 10.30 5.39 3.14
CA LYS A 172 11.36 4.72 2.36
C LYS A 172 11.27 5.05 0.87
N ALA A 173 10.07 5.06 0.29
CA ALA A 173 9.88 5.47 -1.10
C ALA A 173 10.26 6.94 -1.34
N MET A 174 10.02 7.83 -0.36
CA MET A 174 10.47 9.22 -0.41
C MET A 174 12.00 9.34 -0.34
N GLU A 175 12.67 8.54 0.52
CA GLU A 175 14.12 8.47 0.61
C GLU A 175 14.76 8.03 -0.73
N LEU A 176 14.23 6.95 -1.33
CA LEU A 176 14.70 6.48 -2.64
C LEU A 176 14.48 7.52 -3.73
N THR A 177 13.29 8.16 -3.78
CA THR A 177 13.01 9.23 -4.74
C THR A 177 14.03 10.37 -4.64
N ASN A 178 14.42 10.76 -3.43
CA ASN A 178 15.45 11.78 -3.21
C ASN A 178 16.83 11.31 -3.68
N ALA A 179 17.21 10.06 -3.41
CA ALA A 179 18.48 9.48 -3.84
C ALA A 179 18.57 9.42 -5.37
N LEU A 180 17.52 8.94 -6.05
CA LEU A 180 17.45 8.88 -7.50
C LEU A 180 17.48 10.28 -8.13
N ARG A 181 16.75 11.25 -7.57
CA ARG A 181 16.80 12.63 -8.05
C ARG A 181 18.22 13.20 -7.97
N LYS A 182 18.88 12.98 -6.85
CA LYS A 182 20.28 13.41 -6.69
C LYS A 182 21.23 12.71 -7.66
N ALA A 183 21.04 11.42 -7.91
CA ALA A 183 21.83 10.66 -8.88
C ALA A 183 21.65 11.20 -10.31
N ILE A 184 20.44 11.53 -10.71
CA ILE A 184 20.14 12.10 -12.02
C ILE A 184 20.75 13.51 -12.19
N ASP A 185 20.58 14.40 -11.20
CA ASP A 185 20.94 15.81 -11.32
C ASP A 185 22.42 16.11 -11.05
N GLN A 186 23.06 15.37 -10.16
CA GLN A 186 24.37 15.69 -9.58
C GLN A 186 25.34 14.51 -9.57
N GLY A 187 24.92 13.34 -10.03
CA GLY A 187 25.68 12.10 -10.00
C GLY A 187 25.90 11.48 -11.36
N VAL A 188 25.52 10.22 -11.48
CA VAL A 188 25.75 9.37 -12.66
C VAL A 188 24.88 9.71 -13.87
N GLY A 189 23.80 10.44 -13.66
CA GLY A 189 22.89 10.89 -14.70
C GLY A 189 21.77 9.88 -15.05
N PRO A 190 20.83 10.30 -15.94
CA PRO A 190 19.62 9.54 -16.24
C PRO A 190 19.85 8.29 -17.11
N LYS A 191 21.05 8.13 -17.69
CA LYS A 191 21.42 7.00 -18.55
C LYS A 191 21.98 5.81 -17.79
N ASP A 192 22.30 5.99 -16.52
CA ASP A 192 22.83 4.89 -15.70
C ASP A 192 21.73 3.85 -15.42
N ILE A 193 22.03 2.59 -15.66
CA ILE A 193 21.08 1.49 -15.48
C ILE A 193 20.69 1.27 -14.02
N ALA A 194 21.50 1.67 -13.05
CA ALA A 194 21.14 1.65 -11.63
C ALA A 194 20.04 2.67 -11.30
N VAL A 195 19.98 3.80 -12.02
CA VAL A 195 18.88 4.77 -11.90
C VAL A 195 17.58 4.17 -12.43
N ARG A 196 17.65 3.41 -13.53
CA ARG A 196 16.51 2.65 -14.04
C ARG A 196 16.03 1.61 -13.04
N GLU A 197 16.94 0.76 -12.52
CA GLU A 197 16.62 -0.23 -11.49
C GLU A 197 15.83 0.41 -10.33
N GLY A 198 16.37 1.50 -9.78
CA GLY A 198 15.72 2.23 -8.69
C GLY A 198 14.35 2.82 -9.07
N ALA A 199 14.19 3.30 -10.30
CA ALA A 199 12.91 3.83 -10.79
C ALA A 199 11.86 2.73 -10.98
N GLU A 200 12.25 1.56 -11.46
CA GLU A 200 11.38 0.38 -11.60
C GLU A 200 10.93 -0.14 -10.23
N GLU A 201 11.85 -0.28 -9.28
CA GLU A 201 11.49 -0.71 -7.92
C GLU A 201 10.63 0.33 -7.18
N LEU A 202 10.88 1.63 -7.43
CA LEU A 202 10.04 2.70 -6.90
C LEU A 202 8.61 2.63 -7.46
N ALA A 203 8.44 2.37 -8.76
CA ALA A 203 7.14 2.21 -9.39
C ALA A 203 6.38 1.01 -8.80
N LYS A 204 7.05 -0.15 -8.67
CA LYS A 204 6.47 -1.35 -8.04
C LYS A 204 6.01 -1.07 -6.61
N ALA A 205 6.84 -0.43 -5.80
CA ALA A 205 6.52 -0.09 -4.41
C ALA A 205 5.33 0.88 -4.30
N LEU A 206 5.31 1.92 -5.14
CA LEU A 206 4.22 2.89 -5.15
C LEU A 206 2.90 2.29 -5.63
N SER A 207 2.90 1.17 -6.38
CA SER A 207 1.67 0.52 -6.83
C SER A 207 0.75 0.10 -5.68
N LEU A 208 1.29 -0.17 -4.50
CA LEU A 208 0.51 -0.48 -3.30
C LEU A 208 -0.31 0.71 -2.79
N PHE A 209 0.15 1.93 -3.01
CA PHE A 209 -0.44 3.16 -2.48
C PHE A 209 -1.10 4.02 -3.56
N ALA A 210 -0.47 4.14 -4.72
CA ALA A 210 -0.80 5.05 -5.80
C ALA A 210 -0.79 4.31 -7.16
N PRO A 211 -1.74 3.38 -7.39
CA PRO A 211 -1.69 2.43 -8.50
C PRO A 211 -1.72 3.11 -9.88
N TYR A 212 -2.46 4.21 -10.05
CA TYR A 212 -2.53 4.88 -11.36
C TYR A 212 -1.22 5.60 -11.72
N THR A 213 -0.64 6.31 -10.76
CA THR A 213 0.66 6.97 -10.94
C THR A 213 1.76 5.94 -11.22
N SER A 214 1.73 4.81 -10.50
CA SER A 214 2.71 3.74 -10.66
C SER A 214 2.61 3.04 -12.00
N GLU A 215 1.40 2.80 -12.49
CA GLU A 215 1.17 2.21 -13.80
C GLU A 215 1.68 3.11 -14.93
N ASP A 216 1.45 4.43 -14.83
CA ASP A 216 1.98 5.41 -15.76
C ASP A 216 3.52 5.46 -15.72
N MET A 217 4.12 5.42 -14.52
CA MET A 217 5.58 5.30 -14.35
C MET A 217 6.12 4.03 -15.01
N TRP A 218 5.43 2.89 -14.85
CA TRP A 218 5.82 1.60 -15.40
C TRP A 218 5.83 1.61 -16.93
N GLN A 219 4.80 2.19 -17.53
CA GLN A 219 4.72 2.38 -18.97
C GLN A 219 5.80 3.35 -19.52
N LEU A 220 6.07 4.46 -18.80
CA LEU A 220 7.17 5.38 -19.16
C LEU A 220 8.54 4.69 -19.15
N LEU A 221 8.74 3.71 -18.29
CA LEU A 221 9.95 2.88 -18.24
C LEU A 221 10.01 1.80 -19.33
N GLY A 222 8.99 1.72 -20.20
CA GLY A 222 8.97 0.83 -21.37
C GLY A 222 8.43 -0.57 -21.09
N HIS A 223 7.72 -0.76 -20.01
CA HIS A 223 7.11 -2.05 -19.65
C HIS A 223 5.63 -2.15 -20.05
N GLU A 224 5.20 -3.38 -20.31
CA GLU A 224 3.78 -3.67 -20.50
C GLU A 224 3.01 -3.66 -19.15
N PRO A 225 1.72 -3.30 -19.13
CA PRO A 225 0.87 -3.41 -17.96
C PRO A 225 0.74 -4.88 -17.47
N ALA A 226 0.50 -5.15 -16.19
CA ALA A 226 0.33 -4.23 -15.08
C ALA A 226 1.53 -4.30 -14.12
N VAL A 227 1.95 -3.16 -13.59
CA VAL A 227 3.04 -3.05 -12.60
C VAL A 227 2.80 -3.95 -11.38
N ALA A 228 1.55 -4.10 -10.94
CA ALA A 228 1.17 -4.94 -9.80
C ALA A 228 1.53 -6.43 -9.98
N LEU A 229 1.78 -6.89 -11.20
CA LEU A 229 2.16 -8.28 -11.51
C LEU A 229 3.67 -8.47 -11.67
N ALA A 230 4.45 -7.40 -11.65
CA ALA A 230 5.88 -7.43 -11.96
C ALA A 230 6.73 -8.11 -10.86
N GLY A 231 6.26 -8.12 -9.60
CA GLY A 231 7.04 -8.58 -8.44
C GLY A 231 8.23 -7.67 -8.14
N PHE A 232 8.72 -7.72 -6.91
CA PHE A 232 9.93 -6.98 -6.50
C PHE A 232 11.20 -7.70 -6.97
N GLY A 233 12.26 -6.92 -7.21
CA GLY A 233 13.59 -7.46 -7.49
C GLY A 233 14.17 -8.23 -6.30
N THR A 234 15.11 -9.13 -6.59
CA THR A 234 15.89 -9.83 -5.55
C THR A 234 16.96 -8.91 -4.99
N VAL A 235 17.12 -8.94 -3.66
CA VAL A 235 18.15 -8.14 -2.98
C VAL A 235 19.51 -8.77 -3.19
N ASP A 236 20.48 -8.03 -3.77
CA ASP A 236 21.89 -8.41 -3.78
C ASP A 236 22.49 -8.15 -2.40
N GLN A 237 23.18 -9.15 -1.82
CA GLN A 237 23.85 -9.03 -0.51
C GLN A 237 25.22 -8.34 -0.60
#